data_4224c250f1280c6e61f29e374861c4aa
#
_entry.id   4224c250f1280c6e61f29e374861c4aa
#
_cell.length_a   1.000
_cell.length_b   1.000
_cell.length_c   1.000
_cell.angle_alpha   90.00
_cell.angle_beta   90.00
_cell.angle_gamma   90.00
#
_symmetry.space_group_name_H-M   'P 1'
#
loop_
_entity.id
_entity.type
_entity.pdbx_description
1 polymer ?
#
loop_
_entity_poly.entity_id
_entity_poly.type
_entity_poly.pdbx_seq_one_letter_code
_entity_poly.pdbx_strand_id
1 'polypeptide(L)'
;MTSKRHFLKTALLLLLALAGTTAAHAADGLYTLKCGERTMTVDAAHGGKILSLKYGDTEVLSQSRFPESFGSTFWTSPQKEWNWPPVAEFDKQAYTVEQAEPATDATATTLLRIRSQMSARLGFSIGKTFRADAKSGTFTITYTIKNEGSEARRVAPWEISRVPNGESTIFFQAENDKVWPDGLLSFQPAQKAVWYNPDEAPQNRKVNADGKGWLAYCANGLLLLKTFPDMKAGEEAPGEAEIQVYVNRGKTYIELESQGAYTLLQPGQELSWTVGWHLLPVNEKTQAPKKLIKKILKIKKAQK
;
A
#
# COMPACT_ATOMS: atom_id res chain seq x y z
N MET A 1 -45.64 30.11 67.84
CA MET A 1 -44.47 29.21 67.83
C MET A 1 -44.45 28.47 66.49
N THR A 2 -43.65 29.00 65.57
CA THR A 2 -43.56 28.56 64.17
C THR A 2 -42.16 28.04 63.91
N SER A 3 -42.05 26.72 63.67
CA SER A 3 -40.82 26.04 63.36
C SER A 3 -40.56 26.15 61.84
N LYS A 4 -39.45 26.77 61.43
CA LYS A 4 -38.97 26.80 60.06
C LYS A 4 -38.09 25.58 59.81
N ARG A 5 -38.53 24.68 58.93
CA ARG A 5 -37.69 23.59 58.37
C ARG A 5 -36.91 24.12 57.17
N HIS A 6 -35.57 24.07 57.28
CA HIS A 6 -34.68 24.32 56.16
C HIS A 6 -34.52 23.04 55.29
N PHE A 7 -34.89 23.15 54.02
CA PHE A 7 -34.57 22.13 53.00
C PHE A 7 -33.20 22.44 52.44
N LEU A 8 -32.22 21.57 52.73
CA LEU A 8 -30.95 21.56 52.07
C LEU A 8 -31.09 20.87 50.71
N LYS A 9 -30.96 21.63 49.62
CA LYS A 9 -30.83 21.07 48.26
C LYS A 9 -29.36 20.72 47.99
N THR A 10 -29.06 19.43 48.01
CA THR A 10 -27.75 18.93 47.59
C THR A 10 -27.73 18.88 46.06
N ALA A 11 -27.01 19.78 45.43
CA ALA A 11 -26.74 19.76 44.02
C ALA A 11 -25.62 18.75 43.75
N LEU A 12 -25.96 17.61 43.11
CA LEU A 12 -25.01 16.63 42.63
C LEU A 12 -24.42 17.14 41.30
N LEU A 13 -23.20 17.69 41.34
CA LEU A 13 -22.43 17.98 40.11
C LEU A 13 -21.93 16.65 39.51
N LEU A 14 -22.54 16.22 38.43
CA LEU A 14 -21.98 15.19 37.56
C LEU A 14 -20.81 15.83 36.76
N LEU A 15 -19.56 15.57 37.16
CA LEU A 15 -18.39 15.78 36.29
C LEU A 15 -18.41 14.68 35.22
N LEU A 16 -18.84 15.03 34.00
CA LEU A 16 -18.50 14.26 32.82
C LEU A 16 -17.00 14.43 32.57
N ALA A 17 -16.20 13.44 32.95
CA ALA A 17 -14.83 13.32 32.46
C ALA A 17 -14.92 12.98 30.96
N LEU A 18 -14.74 13.98 30.09
CA LEU A 18 -14.36 13.74 28.71
C LEU A 18 -12.97 13.10 28.76
N ALA A 19 -12.92 11.78 28.66
CA ALA A 19 -11.70 11.08 28.32
C ALA A 19 -11.34 11.49 26.88
N GLY A 20 -10.60 12.57 26.74
CA GLY A 20 -9.93 12.92 25.51
C GLY A 20 -8.94 11.80 25.23
N THR A 21 -9.25 10.91 24.27
CA THR A 21 -8.27 10.01 23.69
C THR A 21 -7.21 10.91 23.05
N THR A 22 -6.10 11.12 23.76
CA THR A 22 -4.89 11.68 23.18
C THR A 22 -4.44 10.68 22.13
N ALA A 23 -4.81 10.94 20.86
CA ALA A 23 -4.17 10.27 19.74
C ALA A 23 -2.66 10.44 19.95
N ALA A 24 -1.92 9.33 19.94
CA ALA A 24 -0.48 9.39 19.97
C ALA A 24 -0.03 10.18 18.73
N HIS A 25 0.17 11.48 18.89
CA HIS A 25 0.76 12.31 17.88
C HIS A 25 2.22 11.84 17.76
N ALA A 26 2.51 11.14 16.66
CA ALA A 26 3.89 10.85 16.35
C ALA A 26 4.63 12.18 16.15
N ALA A 27 5.72 12.37 16.87
CA ALA A 27 6.65 13.45 16.55
C ALA A 27 7.04 13.29 15.07
N ASP A 28 7.05 14.38 14.33
CA ASP A 28 7.48 14.43 12.91
C ASP A 28 6.57 13.73 11.86
N GLY A 29 5.31 13.41 12.17
CA GLY A 29 4.39 12.83 11.20
C GLY A 29 4.64 11.35 10.85
N LEU A 30 5.51 10.66 11.59
CA LEU A 30 5.83 9.24 11.41
C LEU A 30 4.92 8.36 12.26
N TYR A 31 4.31 7.35 11.64
CA TYR A 31 3.44 6.38 12.30
C TYR A 31 3.96 4.96 12.08
N THR A 32 4.10 4.19 13.15
CA THR A 32 4.51 2.79 13.08
C THR A 32 3.31 1.90 13.39
N LEU A 33 2.95 1.05 12.41
CA LEU A 33 1.99 -0.03 12.61
C LEU A 33 2.75 -1.32 12.91
N LYS A 34 2.22 -2.14 13.84
CA LYS A 34 2.88 -3.36 14.27
C LYS A 34 1.91 -4.54 14.34
N CYS A 35 2.32 -5.67 13.80
CA CYS A 35 1.61 -6.94 13.97
C CYS A 35 2.61 -8.10 14.15
N GLY A 36 2.76 -8.54 15.40
CA GLY A 36 3.79 -9.49 15.81
C GLY A 36 5.19 -8.93 15.53
N GLU A 37 6.02 -9.69 14.84
CA GLU A 37 7.39 -9.29 14.46
C GLU A 37 7.44 -8.36 13.22
N ARG A 38 6.30 -7.95 12.70
CA ARG A 38 6.23 -7.11 11.50
C ARG A 38 5.96 -5.66 11.89
N THR A 39 6.70 -4.76 11.28
CA THR A 39 6.51 -3.31 11.44
C THR A 39 6.41 -2.64 10.08
N MET A 40 5.50 -1.66 9.98
CA MET A 40 5.34 -0.79 8.83
C MET A 40 5.40 0.65 9.31
N THR A 41 6.27 1.47 8.73
CA THR A 41 6.36 2.90 9.05
C THR A 41 5.79 3.73 7.93
N VAL A 42 4.88 4.63 8.26
CA VAL A 42 4.20 5.55 7.34
C VAL A 42 4.59 6.98 7.68
N ASP A 43 4.94 7.77 6.67
CA ASP A 43 5.25 9.19 6.77
C ASP A 43 4.07 10.02 6.26
N ALA A 44 3.23 10.48 7.19
CA ALA A 44 2.10 11.34 6.86
C ALA A 44 2.53 12.77 6.47
N ALA A 45 3.73 13.20 6.84
CA ALA A 45 4.25 14.52 6.50
C ALA A 45 4.73 14.64 5.05
N HIS A 46 5.07 13.50 4.40
CA HIS A 46 5.61 13.50 3.05
C HIS A 46 4.92 12.44 2.16
N GLY A 47 3.79 12.81 1.56
CA GLY A 47 3.05 11.99 0.60
C GLY A 47 2.34 10.78 1.19
N GLY A 48 2.29 10.62 2.53
CA GLY A 48 1.74 9.42 3.17
C GLY A 48 2.44 8.15 2.67
N LYS A 49 3.77 8.19 2.48
CA LYS A 49 4.59 7.08 1.98
C LYS A 49 4.77 6.00 3.04
N ILE A 50 4.82 4.74 2.62
CA ILE A 50 5.32 3.67 3.46
C ILE A 50 6.85 3.70 3.33
N LEU A 51 7.54 4.14 4.39
CA LEU A 51 9.00 4.28 4.38
C LEU A 51 9.72 2.96 4.59
N SER A 52 9.12 2.06 5.39
CA SER A 52 9.77 0.85 5.87
C SER A 52 8.74 -0.26 6.06
N LEU A 53 9.14 -1.49 5.73
CA LEU A 53 8.43 -2.71 6.07
C LEU A 53 9.47 -3.74 6.56
N LYS A 54 9.38 -4.15 7.81
CA LYS A 54 10.34 -5.07 8.43
C LYS A 54 9.68 -6.33 8.97
N TYR A 55 10.47 -7.41 9.01
CA TYR A 55 10.24 -8.57 9.84
C TYR A 55 11.42 -8.72 10.81
N GLY A 56 11.19 -8.52 12.11
CA GLY A 56 12.27 -8.25 13.03
C GLY A 56 13.07 -7.03 12.59
N ASP A 57 14.38 -7.19 12.42
CA ASP A 57 15.28 -6.14 11.96
C ASP A 57 15.48 -6.13 10.43
N THR A 58 14.95 -7.11 9.71
CA THR A 58 15.15 -7.24 8.26
C THR A 58 14.21 -6.33 7.49
N GLU A 59 14.78 -5.32 6.82
CA GLU A 59 14.07 -4.40 5.94
C GLU A 59 13.83 -5.04 4.56
N VAL A 60 12.62 -4.84 4.03
CA VAL A 60 12.19 -5.41 2.73
C VAL A 60 12.11 -4.34 1.64
N LEU A 61 11.74 -3.10 2.01
CA LEU A 61 11.64 -2.03 1.03
C LEU A 61 13.02 -1.40 0.75
N SER A 62 13.19 -0.92 -0.46
CA SER A 62 14.39 -0.15 -0.82
C SER A 62 14.52 1.09 0.06
N GLN A 63 15.72 1.31 0.57
CA GLN A 63 16.09 2.47 1.38
C GLN A 63 17.00 3.46 0.60
N SER A 64 17.13 3.28 -0.71
CA SER A 64 17.93 4.18 -1.56
C SER A 64 17.28 5.56 -1.65
N ARG A 65 17.88 6.53 -0.97
CA ARG A 65 17.41 7.94 -0.95
C ARG A 65 17.84 8.71 -2.19
N PHE A 66 18.70 8.16 -3.01
CA PHE A 66 19.13 8.76 -4.26
C PHE A 66 19.01 7.71 -5.38
N PRO A 67 18.25 7.98 -6.43
CA PRO A 67 17.45 9.18 -6.75
C PRO A 67 16.02 9.19 -6.14
N GLU A 68 15.86 9.09 -4.86
CA GLU A 68 14.58 8.97 -4.12
C GLU A 68 13.79 7.66 -4.40
N SER A 69 14.53 6.57 -4.59
CA SER A 69 13.97 5.25 -4.98
C SER A 69 13.75 4.36 -3.78
N PHE A 70 12.98 4.83 -2.80
CA PHE A 70 12.74 4.15 -1.54
C PHE A 70 11.26 4.00 -1.23
N GLY A 71 10.93 3.05 -0.37
CA GLY A 71 9.61 2.87 0.21
C GLY A 71 8.51 2.57 -0.81
N SER A 72 7.28 2.88 -0.43
CA SER A 72 6.13 2.73 -1.31
C SER A 72 5.30 3.99 -1.35
N THR A 73 4.76 4.29 -2.53
CA THR A 73 3.92 5.44 -2.82
C THR A 73 2.64 5.02 -3.52
N PHE A 74 1.69 5.94 -3.63
CA PHE A 74 0.43 5.73 -4.33
C PHE A 74 0.13 6.93 -5.21
N TRP A 75 -0.15 6.65 -6.49
CA TRP A 75 -0.47 7.64 -7.50
C TRP A 75 -1.81 7.32 -8.17
N THR A 76 -2.26 8.22 -9.02
CA THR A 76 -3.40 8.00 -9.92
C THR A 76 -2.90 7.51 -11.28
N SER A 77 -3.67 6.63 -11.92
CA SER A 77 -3.42 6.15 -13.28
C SER A 77 -4.53 6.63 -14.24
N PRO A 78 -4.22 6.91 -15.51
CA PRO A 78 -2.93 6.70 -16.19
C PRO A 78 -1.91 7.82 -15.95
N GLN A 79 -0.63 7.48 -15.97
CA GLN A 79 0.47 8.44 -15.77
C GLN A 79 0.44 9.61 -16.77
N LYS A 80 0.00 9.38 -17.98
CA LYS A 80 -0.07 10.39 -19.04
C LYS A 80 -0.91 11.63 -18.68
N GLU A 81 -1.81 11.54 -17.69
CA GLU A 81 -2.63 12.69 -17.28
C GLU A 81 -1.85 13.71 -16.46
N TRP A 82 -0.77 13.30 -15.81
CA TRP A 82 0.06 14.18 -14.99
C TRP A 82 1.54 14.21 -15.44
N ASN A 83 2.01 13.20 -16.18
CA ASN A 83 3.40 13.04 -16.61
C ASN A 83 4.38 13.05 -15.41
N TRP A 84 5.68 13.21 -15.68
CA TRP A 84 6.69 13.34 -14.65
C TRP A 84 6.97 14.84 -14.35
N PRO A 85 7.20 15.24 -13.10
CA PRO A 85 7.23 14.45 -11.85
C PRO A 85 5.82 14.12 -11.33
N PRO A 86 5.73 13.21 -10.32
CA PRO A 86 4.46 12.89 -9.65
C PRO A 86 3.80 14.12 -9.03
N VAL A 87 2.47 14.06 -8.93
CA VAL A 87 1.64 15.11 -8.33
C VAL A 87 2.07 15.35 -6.89
N ALA A 88 2.48 16.58 -6.59
CA ALA A 88 3.10 16.92 -5.31
C ALA A 88 2.18 16.67 -4.10
N GLU A 89 0.88 16.95 -4.25
CA GLU A 89 -0.14 16.72 -3.23
C GLU A 89 -0.26 15.24 -2.85
N PHE A 90 0.07 14.33 -3.78
CA PHE A 90 -0.02 12.88 -3.58
C PHE A 90 1.30 12.26 -3.13
N ASP A 91 2.42 12.84 -3.55
CA ASP A 91 3.74 12.21 -3.40
C ASP A 91 4.68 12.90 -2.39
N LYS A 92 4.53 14.21 -2.14
CA LYS A 92 5.48 15.00 -1.34
C LYS A 92 4.87 15.82 -0.22
N GLN A 93 3.64 16.31 -0.39
CA GLN A 93 3.02 17.18 0.61
C GLN A 93 2.46 16.39 1.78
N ALA A 94 2.25 17.10 2.89
CA ALA A 94 1.66 16.51 4.09
C ALA A 94 0.21 16.08 3.86
N TYR A 95 -0.12 14.91 4.40
CA TYR A 95 -1.49 14.41 4.51
C TYR A 95 -2.07 14.81 5.86
N THR A 96 -3.33 15.18 5.89
CA THR A 96 -4.07 15.38 7.13
C THR A 96 -4.34 14.02 7.78
N VAL A 97 -4.03 13.89 9.06
CA VAL A 97 -4.37 12.70 9.85
C VAL A 97 -5.81 12.81 10.31
N GLU A 98 -6.67 11.95 9.76
CA GLU A 98 -8.10 11.90 10.13
C GLU A 98 -8.33 11.02 11.35
N GLN A 99 -7.54 9.95 11.51
CA GLN A 99 -7.65 9.00 12.62
C GLN A 99 -6.32 8.26 12.84
N ALA A 100 -5.94 8.12 14.10
CA ALA A 100 -4.85 7.25 14.52
C ALA A 100 -5.26 6.52 15.81
N GLU A 101 -5.29 5.19 15.78
CA GLU A 101 -5.64 4.35 16.93
C GLU A 101 -4.38 3.67 17.46
N PRO A 102 -4.01 3.88 18.74
CA PRO A 102 -2.84 3.25 19.31
C PRO A 102 -3.04 1.74 19.45
N ALA A 103 -1.94 0.99 19.39
CA ALA A 103 -1.89 -0.39 19.84
C ALA A 103 -1.90 -0.46 21.38
N THR A 104 -2.09 -1.65 21.92
CA THR A 104 -2.11 -1.87 23.37
C THR A 104 -0.81 -1.43 24.06
N ASP A 105 0.32 -1.48 23.36
CA ASP A 105 1.64 -1.08 23.88
C ASP A 105 1.93 0.43 23.72
N ALA A 106 0.98 1.22 23.21
CA ALA A 106 1.07 2.67 22.97
C ALA A 106 2.26 3.15 22.11
N THR A 107 3.15 2.24 21.69
CA THR A 107 4.33 2.56 20.87
C THR A 107 4.06 2.37 19.36
N ALA A 108 2.94 1.75 19.02
CA ALA A 108 2.51 1.46 17.66
C ALA A 108 1.05 1.89 17.44
N THR A 109 0.64 1.88 16.19
CA THR A 109 -0.69 2.21 15.72
C THR A 109 -1.34 0.97 15.11
N THR A 110 -2.61 0.72 15.40
CA THR A 110 -3.38 -0.38 14.77
C THR A 110 -4.16 0.08 13.55
N LEU A 111 -4.57 1.35 13.56
CA LEU A 111 -5.25 2.02 12.46
C LEU A 111 -4.67 3.42 12.28
N LEU A 112 -4.34 3.75 11.04
CA LEU A 112 -4.00 5.11 10.62
C LEU A 112 -4.84 5.46 9.39
N ARG A 113 -5.56 6.58 9.44
CA ARG A 113 -6.28 7.15 8.30
C ARG A 113 -5.76 8.54 8.02
N ILE A 114 -5.34 8.76 6.78
CA ILE A 114 -4.79 10.02 6.32
C ILE A 114 -5.39 10.39 4.96
N ARG A 115 -5.46 11.71 4.68
CA ARG A 115 -5.97 12.25 3.41
C ARG A 115 -5.07 13.36 2.87
N SER A 116 -4.81 13.32 1.57
CA SER A 116 -4.10 14.40 0.86
C SER A 116 -4.97 15.64 0.72
N GLN A 117 -4.34 16.76 0.42
CA GLN A 117 -5.04 17.87 -0.20
C GLN A 117 -5.53 17.45 -1.60
N MET A 118 -6.56 18.16 -2.08
CA MET A 118 -7.01 18.01 -3.46
C MET A 118 -5.94 18.58 -4.39
N SER A 119 -5.59 17.83 -5.42
CA SER A 119 -4.75 18.35 -6.50
C SER A 119 -5.56 19.30 -7.38
N ALA A 120 -5.15 20.57 -7.45
CA ALA A 120 -5.77 21.55 -8.32
C ALA A 120 -5.69 21.15 -9.82
N ARG A 121 -4.65 20.39 -10.20
CA ARG A 121 -4.44 19.90 -11.57
C ARG A 121 -5.41 18.79 -11.94
N LEU A 122 -5.64 17.85 -11.02
CA LEU A 122 -6.40 16.62 -11.31
C LEU A 122 -7.82 16.64 -10.76
N GLY A 123 -8.13 17.51 -9.79
CA GLY A 123 -9.42 17.54 -9.12
C GLY A 123 -9.67 16.33 -8.19
N PHE A 124 -8.64 15.56 -7.88
CA PHE A 124 -8.75 14.42 -6.97
C PHE A 124 -8.07 14.68 -5.62
N SER A 125 -8.59 14.06 -4.57
CA SER A 125 -7.88 13.84 -3.30
C SER A 125 -7.70 12.33 -3.07
N ILE A 126 -6.64 11.96 -2.33
CA ILE A 126 -6.30 10.58 -2.01
C ILE A 126 -6.43 10.35 -0.51
N GLY A 127 -7.22 9.35 -0.12
CA GLY A 127 -7.25 8.82 1.23
C GLY A 127 -6.44 7.52 1.32
N LYS A 128 -5.78 7.30 2.45
CA LYS A 128 -5.07 6.06 2.76
C LYS A 128 -5.46 5.60 4.16
N THR A 129 -5.95 4.38 4.28
CA THR A 129 -6.25 3.75 5.56
C THR A 129 -5.37 2.53 5.74
N PHE A 130 -4.48 2.59 6.71
CA PHE A 130 -3.58 1.50 7.08
C PHE A 130 -4.14 0.78 8.30
N ARG A 131 -4.19 -0.54 8.26
CA ARG A 131 -4.59 -1.40 9.37
C ARG A 131 -3.55 -2.49 9.60
N ALA A 132 -3.18 -2.72 10.85
CA ALA A 132 -2.39 -3.86 11.28
C ALA A 132 -3.31 -4.89 11.94
N ASP A 133 -3.40 -6.07 11.37
CA ASP A 133 -4.15 -7.19 11.96
C ASP A 133 -3.18 -8.16 12.65
N ALA A 134 -3.13 -8.07 13.97
CA ALA A 134 -2.27 -8.93 14.79
C ALA A 134 -2.63 -10.42 14.67
N LYS A 135 -3.88 -10.76 14.37
CA LYS A 135 -4.35 -12.16 14.27
C LYS A 135 -3.84 -12.84 13.00
N SER A 136 -3.90 -12.15 11.87
CA SER A 136 -3.41 -12.66 10.58
C SER A 136 -1.95 -12.33 10.32
N GLY A 137 -1.38 -11.36 11.04
CA GLY A 137 -0.04 -10.83 10.78
C GLY A 137 0.06 -10.08 9.45
N THR A 138 -1.02 -9.41 9.04
CA THR A 138 -1.16 -8.75 7.75
C THR A 138 -1.37 -7.26 7.94
N PHE A 139 -0.78 -6.44 7.06
CA PHE A 139 -1.18 -5.06 6.90
C PHE A 139 -2.18 -4.96 5.75
N THR A 140 -3.26 -4.24 5.97
CA THR A 140 -4.25 -3.92 4.93
C THR A 140 -4.20 -2.43 4.68
N ILE A 141 -4.01 -2.04 3.42
CA ILE A 141 -4.02 -0.65 3.00
C ILE A 141 -5.20 -0.44 2.06
N THR A 142 -6.14 0.42 2.48
CA THR A 142 -7.25 0.84 1.62
C THR A 142 -6.94 2.24 1.11
N TYR A 143 -6.80 2.35 -0.19
CA TYR A 143 -6.65 3.61 -0.89
C TYR A 143 -8.00 4.07 -1.39
N THR A 144 -8.29 5.36 -1.26
CA THR A 144 -9.47 5.99 -1.85
C THR A 144 -9.06 7.13 -2.75
N ILE A 145 -9.77 7.32 -3.85
CA ILE A 145 -9.62 8.47 -4.75
C ILE A 145 -10.99 9.13 -4.86
N LYS A 146 -11.10 10.36 -4.40
CA LYS A 146 -12.33 11.14 -4.46
C LYS A 146 -12.24 12.18 -5.57
N ASN A 147 -13.25 12.24 -6.41
CA ASN A 147 -13.40 13.33 -7.37
C ASN A 147 -13.99 14.55 -6.66
N GLU A 148 -13.14 15.54 -6.40
CA GLU A 148 -13.54 16.81 -5.79
C GLU A 148 -13.76 17.93 -6.83
N GLY A 149 -13.55 17.61 -8.12
CA GLY A 149 -13.80 18.52 -9.23
C GLY A 149 -15.27 18.62 -9.61
N SER A 150 -15.57 19.49 -10.56
CA SER A 150 -16.93 19.75 -11.08
C SER A 150 -17.36 18.84 -12.23
N GLU A 151 -16.43 18.06 -12.80
CA GLU A 151 -16.67 17.21 -13.95
C GLU A 151 -16.45 15.73 -13.64
N ALA A 152 -17.18 14.85 -14.33
CA ALA A 152 -16.95 13.42 -14.27
C ALA A 152 -15.59 13.07 -14.89
N ARG A 153 -14.77 12.29 -14.16
CA ARG A 153 -13.43 11.89 -14.61
C ARG A 153 -13.18 10.41 -14.35
N ARG A 154 -12.43 9.79 -15.24
CA ARG A 154 -11.96 8.42 -15.04
C ARG A 154 -10.60 8.42 -14.36
N VAL A 155 -10.38 7.45 -13.48
CA VAL A 155 -9.13 7.28 -12.75
C VAL A 155 -8.97 5.84 -12.30
N ALA A 156 -7.73 5.35 -12.20
CA ALA A 156 -7.43 4.08 -11.56
C ALA A 156 -6.45 4.28 -10.38
N PRO A 157 -6.54 3.45 -9.33
CA PRO A 157 -5.55 3.41 -8.27
C PRO A 157 -4.27 2.75 -8.76
N TRP A 158 -3.11 3.25 -8.31
CA TRP A 158 -1.79 2.75 -8.68
C TRP A 158 -0.83 2.80 -7.49
N GLU A 159 -0.48 1.62 -6.97
CA GLU A 159 0.46 1.47 -5.87
C GLU A 159 1.82 1.02 -6.40
N ILE A 160 2.88 1.71 -6.00
CA ILE A 160 4.25 1.44 -6.38
C ILE A 160 5.08 1.14 -5.13
N SER A 161 5.74 -0.01 -5.07
CA SER A 161 6.62 -0.38 -3.97
C SER A 161 8.02 -0.67 -4.49
N ARG A 162 9.00 0.02 -3.95
CA ARG A 162 10.40 -0.15 -4.34
C ARG A 162 11.08 -1.17 -3.43
N VAL A 163 11.72 -2.15 -4.05
CA VAL A 163 12.47 -3.21 -3.37
C VAL A 163 13.90 -3.26 -3.90
N PRO A 164 14.88 -3.74 -3.10
CA PRO A 164 16.24 -3.91 -3.59
C PRO A 164 16.31 -4.88 -4.78
N ASN A 165 17.08 -4.53 -5.79
CA ASN A 165 17.38 -5.39 -6.92
C ASN A 165 18.69 -6.18 -6.64
N GLY A 166 18.64 -7.06 -5.64
CA GLY A 166 19.75 -7.90 -5.20
C GLY A 166 19.52 -9.38 -5.55
N GLU A 167 19.89 -10.27 -4.65
CA GLU A 167 19.53 -11.68 -4.73
C GLU A 167 18.05 -11.87 -4.36
N SER A 168 17.20 -11.65 -5.33
CA SER A 168 15.76 -11.64 -5.14
C SER A 168 15.04 -12.32 -6.30
N THR A 169 13.76 -12.59 -6.12
CA THR A 169 12.89 -13.12 -7.16
C THR A 169 11.55 -12.40 -7.10
N ILE A 170 11.11 -11.89 -8.23
CA ILE A 170 9.77 -11.32 -8.40
C ILE A 170 8.95 -12.31 -9.19
N PHE A 171 7.71 -12.53 -8.77
CA PHE A 171 6.82 -13.45 -9.47
C PHE A 171 5.34 -13.11 -9.24
N PHE A 172 4.55 -13.46 -10.24
CA PHE A 172 3.09 -13.31 -10.24
C PHE A 172 2.47 -14.33 -11.20
N GLN A 173 1.17 -14.45 -11.21
CA GLN A 173 0.44 -15.27 -12.17
C GLN A 173 -0.21 -14.37 -13.20
N ALA A 174 0.10 -14.59 -14.48
CA ALA A 174 -0.54 -13.87 -15.56
C ALA A 174 -1.85 -14.57 -15.98
N GLU A 175 -2.89 -13.78 -16.23
CA GLU A 175 -4.20 -14.32 -16.57
C GLU A 175 -4.19 -15.03 -17.92
N ASN A 176 -3.68 -14.36 -18.92
CA ASN A 176 -3.68 -14.85 -20.31
C ASN A 176 -2.27 -15.18 -20.80
N ASP A 177 -1.35 -15.49 -19.90
CA ASP A 177 0.05 -15.71 -20.18
C ASP A 177 0.72 -14.57 -20.96
N LYS A 178 0.13 -13.36 -20.86
CA LYS A 178 0.59 -12.17 -21.55
C LYS A 178 1.46 -11.33 -20.64
N VAL A 179 2.70 -11.16 -21.08
CA VAL A 179 3.68 -10.22 -20.49
C VAL A 179 4.30 -9.45 -21.65
N TRP A 180 4.32 -8.13 -21.57
CA TRP A 180 4.87 -7.28 -22.61
C TRP A 180 5.68 -6.09 -22.05
N PRO A 181 6.81 -5.72 -22.67
CA PRO A 181 7.47 -6.41 -23.77
C PRO A 181 8.09 -7.73 -23.34
N ASP A 182 8.33 -8.60 -24.31
CA ASP A 182 8.96 -9.89 -24.10
C ASP A 182 10.41 -9.77 -23.61
N GLY A 183 10.90 -10.84 -22.99
CA GLY A 183 12.33 -11.05 -22.72
C GLY A 183 12.86 -10.51 -21.41
N LEU A 184 12.12 -9.71 -20.64
CA LEU A 184 12.56 -9.30 -19.32
C LEU A 184 12.24 -10.32 -18.23
N LEU A 185 11.04 -10.89 -18.24
CA LEU A 185 10.57 -11.87 -17.26
C LEU A 185 10.55 -13.27 -17.85
N SER A 186 10.98 -14.26 -17.06
CA SER A 186 10.91 -15.67 -17.43
C SER A 186 9.57 -16.26 -17.00
N PHE A 187 8.75 -16.65 -17.98
CA PHE A 187 7.50 -17.35 -17.75
C PHE A 187 7.73 -18.82 -17.37
N GLN A 188 6.99 -19.30 -16.37
CA GLN A 188 7.04 -20.68 -15.88
C GLN A 188 5.74 -21.43 -16.22
N PRO A 189 5.62 -22.08 -17.39
CA PRO A 189 4.35 -22.66 -17.86
C PRO A 189 3.76 -23.72 -16.93
N ALA A 190 4.61 -24.53 -16.31
CA ALA A 190 4.17 -25.60 -15.41
C ALA A 190 3.46 -25.10 -14.15
N GLN A 191 3.75 -23.88 -13.71
CA GLN A 191 3.13 -23.21 -12.58
C GLN A 191 2.22 -22.06 -12.99
N LYS A 192 2.14 -21.76 -14.28
CA LYS A 192 1.43 -20.58 -14.82
C LYS A 192 1.84 -19.30 -14.10
N ALA A 193 3.14 -19.13 -13.86
CA ALA A 193 3.71 -18.01 -13.16
C ALA A 193 4.82 -17.36 -13.97
N VAL A 194 4.93 -16.07 -13.82
CA VAL A 194 5.98 -15.25 -14.44
C VAL A 194 7.02 -14.96 -13.37
N TRP A 195 8.29 -15.19 -13.70
CA TRP A 195 9.42 -15.06 -12.80
C TRP A 195 10.46 -14.10 -13.36
N TYR A 196 11.02 -13.29 -12.51
CA TYR A 196 12.17 -12.45 -12.80
C TYR A 196 13.25 -12.66 -11.75
N ASN A 197 14.44 -12.99 -12.24
CA ASN A 197 15.65 -12.95 -11.43
C ASN A 197 16.46 -11.71 -11.82
N PRO A 198 16.96 -10.94 -10.87
CA PRO A 198 17.70 -9.73 -11.13
C PRO A 198 18.92 -9.93 -12.01
N ASP A 199 19.19 -8.96 -12.84
CA ASP A 199 20.37 -8.86 -13.69
C ASP A 199 20.95 -7.45 -13.65
N GLU A 200 22.12 -7.26 -14.27
CA GLU A 200 22.85 -5.99 -14.33
C GLU A 200 22.67 -5.28 -15.68
N ALA A 201 21.46 -5.31 -16.25
CA ALA A 201 21.21 -4.64 -17.51
C ALA A 201 21.50 -3.12 -17.43
N PRO A 202 22.12 -2.55 -18.47
CA PRO A 202 22.57 -1.15 -18.45
C PRO A 202 21.43 -0.14 -18.65
N GLN A 203 20.24 -0.60 -19.03
CA GLN A 203 19.07 0.25 -19.29
C GLN A 203 17.93 -0.03 -18.32
N ASN A 204 17.09 1.00 -18.13
CA ASN A 204 15.80 0.82 -17.45
C ASN A 204 14.87 -0.03 -18.31
N ARG A 205 14.12 -0.92 -17.66
CA ARG A 205 13.17 -1.80 -18.32
C ARG A 205 11.86 -1.83 -17.55
N LYS A 206 10.74 -1.91 -18.25
CA LYS A 206 9.43 -2.06 -17.66
C LYS A 206 8.68 -3.16 -18.40
N VAL A 207 7.97 -3.98 -17.66
CA VAL A 207 7.03 -4.97 -18.22
C VAL A 207 5.66 -4.75 -17.60
N ASN A 208 4.66 -5.12 -18.37
CA ASN A 208 3.26 -5.04 -18.05
C ASN A 208 2.65 -6.43 -18.12
N ALA A 209 1.65 -6.71 -17.31
CA ALA A 209 0.92 -7.98 -17.37
C ALA A 209 -0.52 -7.81 -16.86
N ASP A 210 -1.40 -8.63 -17.44
CA ASP A 210 -2.71 -8.92 -16.88
C ASP A 210 -2.54 -10.02 -15.83
N GLY A 211 -2.70 -9.67 -14.57
CA GLY A 211 -2.37 -10.50 -13.42
C GLY A 211 -3.52 -11.40 -12.94
N LYS A 212 -3.37 -11.90 -11.72
CA LYS A 212 -4.39 -12.65 -10.96
C LYS A 212 -4.60 -12.06 -9.58
N GLY A 213 -4.49 -10.73 -9.47
CA GLY A 213 -4.69 -9.99 -8.22
C GLY A 213 -3.66 -10.31 -7.14
N TRP A 214 -2.41 -10.61 -7.52
CA TRP A 214 -1.30 -10.74 -6.60
C TRP A 214 0.06 -10.55 -7.28
N LEU A 215 1.01 -10.03 -6.53
CA LEU A 215 2.41 -9.82 -6.92
C LEU A 215 3.29 -10.14 -5.71
N ALA A 216 4.39 -10.84 -5.93
CA ALA A 216 5.27 -11.28 -4.86
C ALA A 216 6.74 -10.96 -5.13
N TYR A 217 7.45 -10.68 -4.05
CA TYR A 217 8.90 -10.47 -3.99
C TYR A 217 9.48 -11.38 -2.91
N CYS A 218 10.53 -12.09 -3.23
CA CYS A 218 11.20 -13.01 -2.32
C CYS A 218 12.68 -12.67 -2.25
N ALA A 219 13.19 -12.33 -1.06
CA ALA A 219 14.59 -12.06 -0.80
C ALA A 219 14.90 -12.26 0.70
N ASN A 220 16.15 -12.56 1.04
CA ASN A 220 16.64 -12.66 2.42
C ASN A 220 15.78 -13.55 3.33
N GLY A 221 15.29 -14.68 2.80
CA GLY A 221 14.43 -15.59 3.57
C GLY A 221 13.04 -15.05 3.87
N LEU A 222 12.61 -13.95 3.24
CA LEU A 222 11.30 -13.33 3.38
C LEU A 222 10.54 -13.33 2.05
N LEU A 223 9.24 -13.50 2.16
CA LEU A 223 8.26 -13.31 1.07
C LEU A 223 7.40 -12.11 1.40
N LEU A 224 7.50 -11.05 0.59
CA LEU A 224 6.49 -10.00 0.51
C LEU A 224 5.48 -10.42 -0.55
N LEU A 225 4.24 -10.67 -0.13
CA LEU A 225 3.11 -10.93 -1.00
C LEU A 225 2.13 -9.76 -0.91
N LYS A 226 1.82 -9.16 -2.04
CA LYS A 226 0.76 -8.16 -2.19
C LYS A 226 -0.44 -8.82 -2.85
N THR A 227 -1.63 -8.65 -2.26
CA THR A 227 -2.90 -9.16 -2.79
C THR A 227 -3.86 -8.01 -3.00
N PHE A 228 -4.55 -7.98 -4.12
CA PHE A 228 -5.48 -6.92 -4.52
C PHE A 228 -6.62 -7.49 -5.35
N PRO A 229 -7.70 -6.73 -5.60
CA PRO A 229 -8.76 -7.14 -6.50
C PRO A 229 -8.22 -7.41 -7.89
N ASP A 230 -8.52 -8.60 -8.43
CA ASP A 230 -8.19 -9.05 -9.76
C ASP A 230 -8.99 -8.23 -10.80
N MET A 231 -8.31 -7.57 -11.72
CA MET A 231 -8.98 -6.85 -12.82
C MET A 231 -9.42 -7.80 -13.92
N LYS A 232 -10.50 -7.44 -14.58
CA LYS A 232 -10.86 -8.09 -15.85
C LYS A 232 -10.15 -7.40 -17.00
N ALA A 233 -9.82 -8.17 -18.00
CA ALA A 233 -9.26 -7.62 -19.25
C ALA A 233 -10.15 -6.50 -19.81
N GLY A 234 -9.55 -5.34 -20.11
CA GLY A 234 -10.23 -4.14 -20.58
C GLY A 234 -10.68 -3.16 -19.48
N GLU A 235 -10.43 -3.48 -18.20
CA GLU A 235 -10.67 -2.55 -17.09
C GLU A 235 -9.44 -1.68 -16.77
N GLU A 236 -8.30 -1.95 -17.39
CA GLU A 236 -7.06 -1.18 -17.21
C GLU A 236 -7.17 0.24 -17.78
N ALA A 237 -6.43 1.16 -17.16
CA ALA A 237 -6.30 2.51 -17.71
C ALA A 237 -5.52 2.49 -19.05
N PRO A 238 -5.80 3.41 -19.98
CA PRO A 238 -5.18 3.39 -21.31
C PRO A 238 -3.65 3.44 -21.29
N GLY A 239 -3.03 2.37 -21.78
CA GLY A 239 -1.57 2.20 -21.83
C GLY A 239 -0.95 1.65 -20.55
N GLU A 240 -1.78 1.25 -19.59
CA GLU A 240 -1.37 0.70 -18.29
C GLU A 240 -1.72 -0.80 -18.18
N ALA A 241 -1.44 -1.41 -17.03
CA ALA A 241 -1.73 -2.82 -16.77
C ALA A 241 -1.99 -3.06 -15.28
N GLU A 242 -2.64 -4.19 -14.95
CA GLU A 242 -2.87 -4.60 -13.56
C GLU A 242 -1.57 -4.74 -12.78
N ILE A 243 -0.57 -5.39 -13.39
CA ILE A 243 0.77 -5.56 -12.83
C ILE A 243 1.78 -4.89 -13.74
N GLN A 244 2.65 -4.11 -13.14
CA GLN A 244 3.81 -3.56 -13.81
C GLN A 244 5.05 -3.82 -12.95
N VAL A 245 6.17 -4.15 -13.59
CA VAL A 245 7.46 -4.29 -12.93
C VAL A 245 8.46 -3.41 -13.66
N TYR A 246 8.92 -2.37 -12.96
CA TYR A 246 9.99 -1.53 -13.46
C TYR A 246 11.31 -1.94 -12.82
N VAL A 247 12.32 -2.17 -13.66
CA VAL A 247 13.67 -2.54 -13.24
C VAL A 247 14.63 -1.42 -13.59
N ASN A 248 15.15 -0.77 -12.57
CA ASN A 248 16.13 0.27 -12.76
C ASN A 248 17.49 -0.31 -13.20
N ARG A 249 18.19 0.46 -14.03
CA ARG A 249 19.52 0.06 -14.54
C ARG A 249 20.51 -0.23 -13.43
N GLY A 250 21.48 -1.10 -13.71
CA GLY A 250 22.61 -1.35 -12.82
C GLY A 250 22.24 -2.09 -11.54
N LYS A 251 21.18 -2.89 -11.55
CA LYS A 251 20.77 -3.76 -10.43
C LYS A 251 20.59 -2.99 -9.10
N THR A 252 19.97 -1.82 -9.16
CA THR A 252 19.78 -0.93 -8.01
C THR A 252 18.49 -1.21 -7.26
N TYR A 253 17.34 -0.99 -7.91
CA TYR A 253 16.02 -1.26 -7.32
C TYR A 253 15.03 -1.74 -8.37
N ILE A 254 13.94 -2.30 -7.90
CA ILE A 254 12.80 -2.71 -8.70
C ILE A 254 11.55 -2.05 -8.13
N GLU A 255 10.64 -1.60 -8.99
CA GLU A 255 9.29 -1.20 -8.61
C GLU A 255 8.33 -2.37 -8.84
N LEU A 256 7.64 -2.73 -7.78
CA LEU A 256 6.51 -3.66 -7.79
C LEU A 256 5.26 -2.81 -7.85
N GLU A 257 4.60 -2.80 -8.98
CA GLU A 257 3.46 -1.93 -9.23
C GLU A 257 2.19 -2.75 -9.41
N SER A 258 1.09 -2.28 -8.81
CA SER A 258 -0.23 -2.87 -9.00
C SER A 258 -1.27 -1.77 -9.19
N GLN A 259 -2.21 -2.01 -10.09
CA GLN A 259 -3.28 -1.08 -10.43
C GLN A 259 -4.65 -1.72 -10.24
N GLY A 260 -5.66 -0.89 -10.02
CA GLY A 260 -7.05 -1.30 -10.03
C GLY A 260 -7.79 -0.77 -11.25
N ALA A 261 -9.08 -1.10 -11.36
CA ALA A 261 -9.92 -0.78 -12.51
C ALA A 261 -10.06 0.74 -12.78
N TYR A 262 -10.01 1.11 -14.06
CA TYR A 262 -10.18 2.48 -14.55
C TYR A 262 -11.64 2.91 -14.47
N THR A 263 -11.99 3.57 -13.39
CA THR A 263 -13.36 3.85 -12.96
C THR A 263 -13.78 5.28 -13.25
N LEU A 264 -15.01 5.47 -13.75
CA LEU A 264 -15.62 6.80 -13.91
C LEU A 264 -16.16 7.25 -12.54
N LEU A 265 -15.71 8.43 -12.10
CA LEU A 265 -16.20 9.10 -10.89
C LEU A 265 -16.95 10.37 -11.26
N GLN A 266 -18.20 10.46 -10.86
CA GLN A 266 -18.94 11.72 -10.90
C GLN A 266 -18.39 12.69 -9.83
N PRO A 267 -18.67 14.00 -9.93
CA PRO A 267 -18.34 14.96 -8.87
C PRO A 267 -18.81 14.47 -7.50
N GLY A 268 -17.91 14.50 -6.53
CA GLY A 268 -18.15 14.04 -5.16
C GLY A 268 -18.07 12.52 -4.95
N GLN A 269 -18.02 11.69 -5.98
CA GLN A 269 -17.86 10.24 -5.85
C GLN A 269 -16.43 9.84 -5.47
N GLU A 270 -16.33 8.74 -4.75
CA GLU A 270 -15.06 8.14 -4.31
C GLU A 270 -15.00 6.67 -4.75
N LEU A 271 -13.87 6.24 -5.29
CA LEU A 271 -13.54 4.82 -5.43
C LEU A 271 -12.72 4.35 -4.24
N SER A 272 -12.78 3.06 -3.94
CA SER A 272 -11.98 2.41 -2.90
C SER A 272 -11.31 1.16 -3.48
N TRP A 273 -10.03 1.00 -3.17
CA TRP A 273 -9.22 -0.14 -3.61
C TRP A 273 -8.30 -0.59 -2.47
N THR A 274 -8.28 -1.88 -2.18
CA THR A 274 -7.60 -2.42 -1.00
C THR A 274 -6.50 -3.39 -1.40
N VAL A 275 -5.33 -3.21 -0.78
CA VAL A 275 -4.16 -4.08 -0.94
C VAL A 275 -3.81 -4.71 0.41
N GLY A 276 -3.70 -6.04 0.41
CA GLY A 276 -3.16 -6.79 1.53
C GLY A 276 -1.64 -6.96 1.38
N TRP A 277 -0.89 -6.59 2.41
CA TRP A 277 0.55 -6.76 2.49
C TRP A 277 0.89 -7.87 3.49
N HIS A 278 1.38 -9.00 2.98
CA HIS A 278 1.75 -10.16 3.77
C HIS A 278 3.26 -10.32 3.75
N LEU A 279 3.90 -10.18 4.90
CA LEU A 279 5.34 -10.43 5.05
C LEU A 279 5.55 -11.71 5.85
N LEU A 280 6.16 -12.71 5.22
CA LEU A 280 6.24 -14.07 5.75
C LEU A 280 7.68 -14.60 5.67
N PRO A 281 8.20 -15.24 6.73
CA PRO A 281 9.44 -16.00 6.60
C PRO A 281 9.21 -17.21 5.67
N VAL A 282 10.16 -17.44 4.79
CA VAL A 282 10.18 -18.57 3.87
C VAL A 282 11.55 -19.23 3.90
N ASN A 283 11.57 -20.54 3.77
CA ASN A 283 12.82 -21.25 3.63
C ASN A 283 13.37 -21.00 2.20
N GLU A 284 14.62 -20.59 2.08
CA GLU A 284 15.31 -20.34 0.80
C GLU A 284 15.23 -21.53 -0.17
N LYS A 285 15.20 -22.76 0.35
CA LYS A 285 14.96 -23.96 -0.46
C LYS A 285 13.54 -24.07 -1.04
N THR A 286 12.61 -23.17 -0.61
CA THR A 286 11.26 -23.07 -1.18
C THR A 286 11.14 -22.07 -2.32
N GLN A 287 12.23 -21.61 -2.90
CA GLN A 287 12.24 -21.01 -4.24
C GLN A 287 11.70 -21.98 -5.30
N ALA A 288 11.38 -23.22 -4.91
CA ALA A 288 10.60 -24.11 -5.75
C ALA A 288 9.21 -23.48 -5.96
N PRO A 289 8.94 -22.94 -7.13
CA PRO A 289 7.76 -22.15 -7.48
C PRO A 289 6.45 -22.77 -6.99
N LYS A 290 6.32 -24.06 -7.13
CA LYS A 290 5.09 -24.82 -6.82
C LYS A 290 4.65 -24.72 -5.36
N LYS A 291 5.59 -24.70 -4.40
CA LYS A 291 5.25 -24.60 -2.97
C LYS A 291 4.86 -23.16 -2.57
N LEU A 292 5.60 -22.17 -3.09
CA LEU A 292 5.29 -20.75 -2.86
C LEU A 292 3.94 -20.37 -3.44
N ILE A 293 3.67 -20.73 -4.68
CA ILE A 293 2.39 -20.46 -5.35
C ILE A 293 1.24 -21.12 -4.57
N LYS A 294 1.39 -22.39 -4.15
CA LYS A 294 0.37 -23.06 -3.34
C LYS A 294 0.08 -22.30 -2.03
N LYS A 295 1.13 -21.78 -1.35
CA LYS A 295 0.99 -20.96 -0.13
C LYS A 295 0.26 -19.65 -0.43
N ILE A 296 0.62 -18.96 -1.51
CA ILE A 296 0.00 -17.70 -1.95
C ILE A 296 -1.49 -17.89 -2.25
N LEU A 297 -1.83 -18.90 -3.04
CA LEU A 297 -3.22 -19.19 -3.41
C LEU A 297 -4.08 -19.54 -2.18
N LYS A 298 -3.49 -20.19 -1.15
CA LYS A 298 -4.17 -20.43 0.12
C LYS A 298 -4.46 -19.12 0.87
N ILE A 299 -3.50 -18.19 0.91
CA ILE A 299 -3.69 -16.87 1.52
C ILE A 299 -4.79 -16.10 0.79
N LYS A 300 -4.70 -16.01 -0.54
CA LYS A 300 -5.70 -15.33 -1.37
C LYS A 300 -7.12 -15.91 -1.19
N LYS A 301 -7.24 -17.23 -1.07
CA LYS A 301 -8.54 -17.87 -0.82
C LYS A 301 -9.12 -17.53 0.56
N ALA A 302 -8.30 -17.31 1.56
CA ALA A 302 -8.76 -16.96 2.90
C ALA A 302 -9.22 -15.50 3.04
N GLN A 303 -9.00 -14.67 2.01
CA GLN A 303 -9.42 -13.26 1.96
C GLN A 303 -10.75 -13.04 1.23
N LYS A 304 -11.27 -14.08 0.55
CA LYS A 304 -12.61 -14.10 -0.06
C LYS A 304 -13.66 -14.54 0.94
#